data_dd778b2d81c98242425b831a0158fd13
#
_entry.id   dd778b2d81c98242425b831a0158fd13
#
_cell.length_a   1.000
_cell.length_b   1.000
_cell.length_c   1.000
_cell.angle_alpha   90.00
_cell.angle_beta   90.00
_cell.angle_gamma   90.00
#
_symmetry.space_group_name_H-M   'P 1'
#
loop_
_entity.id
_entity.type
_entity.pdbx_description
1 polymer ?
#
loop_
_entity_poly.entity_id
_entity_poly.type
_entity_poly.pdbx_seq_one_letter_code
_entity_poly.pdbx_strand_id
1 'polypeptide(L)'
;GIPSQDMIRVKRYMRRYKKEARMILTGPNCAGTISPGKAMLGIMPGHIYLPGRVGIVGRSGTLGYEAAAQLKALGIGVSTSVGIGGDPINGSSHRDVLEHFENDPETDAILMIGESGGPQEAEAGLFAKEHMKKPVIAYIAGLSAPKGRRMGHAGAIVSAFGESAAEKVEILKGCGVAIAPTPSEMG
;
A
#
# COMPACT_ATOMS: atom_id res chain seq x y z
N GLY A 1 10.99 3.65 -13.03
CA GLY A 1 11.14 2.39 -12.32
C GLY A 1 12.48 1.72 -12.59
N ILE A 2 12.79 0.72 -11.80
CA ILE A 2 13.96 -0.13 -12.00
C ILE A 2 13.55 -1.29 -12.91
N PRO A 3 14.38 -1.73 -13.87
CA PRO A 3 14.08 -2.89 -14.69
C PRO A 3 13.76 -4.12 -13.84
N SER A 4 12.70 -4.87 -14.19
CA SER A 4 12.24 -6.03 -13.42
C SER A 4 13.34 -7.07 -13.15
N GLN A 5 14.22 -7.30 -14.15
CA GLN A 5 15.36 -8.22 -14.01
C GLN A 5 16.33 -7.79 -12.91
N ASP A 6 16.58 -6.49 -12.78
CA ASP A 6 17.49 -5.97 -11.74
C ASP A 6 16.82 -6.04 -10.36
N MET A 7 15.51 -5.77 -10.27
CA MET A 7 14.77 -5.97 -9.01
C MET A 7 14.74 -7.44 -8.57
N ILE A 8 14.64 -8.39 -9.52
CA ILE A 8 14.77 -9.82 -9.19
C ILE A 8 16.15 -10.12 -8.59
N ARG A 9 17.22 -9.56 -9.17
CA ARG A 9 18.59 -9.72 -8.64
C ARG A 9 18.72 -9.14 -7.23
N VAL A 10 18.19 -7.94 -6.99
CA VAL A 10 18.17 -7.31 -5.66
C VAL A 10 17.44 -8.18 -4.64
N LYS A 11 16.22 -8.64 -4.96
CA LYS A 11 15.44 -9.52 -4.05
C LYS A 11 16.14 -10.85 -3.78
N ARG A 12 16.80 -11.44 -4.78
CA ARG A 12 17.62 -12.66 -4.59
C ARG A 12 18.82 -12.40 -3.69
N TYR A 13 19.48 -11.26 -3.83
CA TYR A 13 20.58 -10.86 -2.96
C TYR A 13 20.13 -10.71 -1.52
N MET A 14 19.03 -9.99 -1.28
CA MET A 14 18.46 -9.78 0.05
C MET A 14 18.07 -11.09 0.75
N ARG A 15 17.58 -12.09 0.00
CA ARG A 15 17.23 -13.41 0.54
C ARG A 15 18.38 -14.22 1.08
N ARG A 16 19.65 -13.81 0.84
CA ARG A 16 20.85 -14.43 1.44
C ARG A 16 20.96 -14.15 2.93
N TYR A 17 20.32 -13.09 3.40
CA TYR A 17 20.28 -12.73 4.80
C TYR A 17 19.10 -13.42 5.50
N LYS A 18 19.29 -13.82 6.77
CA LYS A 18 18.19 -14.33 7.60
C LYS A 18 17.09 -13.30 7.73
N LYS A 19 15.84 -13.75 7.93
CA LYS A 19 14.66 -12.86 7.97
C LYS A 19 14.85 -11.72 9.00
N GLU A 20 15.41 -12.04 10.16
CA GLU A 20 15.63 -11.12 11.28
C GLU A 20 16.71 -10.05 11.01
N ALA A 21 17.65 -10.34 10.10
CA ALA A 21 18.73 -9.44 9.70
C ALA A 21 18.50 -8.78 8.33
N ARG A 22 17.36 -9.04 7.71
CA ARG A 22 17.05 -8.51 6.39
C ARG A 22 16.51 -7.09 6.47
N MET A 23 17.12 -6.19 5.68
CA MET A 23 16.59 -4.84 5.53
C MET A 23 15.19 -4.85 4.89
N ILE A 24 14.33 -3.93 5.31
CA ILE A 24 13.06 -3.64 4.65
C ILE A 24 13.36 -2.80 3.40
N LEU A 25 12.87 -3.23 2.25
CA LEU A 25 13.03 -2.53 0.98
C LEU A 25 11.67 -1.99 0.54
N THR A 26 11.51 -0.68 0.54
CA THR A 26 10.34 0.01 -0.03
C THR A 26 10.62 0.47 -1.45
N GLY A 27 9.61 0.43 -2.31
CA GLY A 27 9.77 0.74 -3.73
C GLY A 27 10.29 -0.43 -4.57
N PRO A 28 10.80 -0.16 -5.78
CA PRO A 28 11.13 1.15 -6.37
C PRO A 28 9.89 1.94 -6.80
N ASN A 29 10.12 3.14 -7.36
CA ASN A 29 9.06 4.01 -7.86
C ASN A 29 8.01 4.34 -6.80
N CYS A 30 8.45 4.73 -5.62
CA CYS A 30 7.61 5.12 -4.49
C CYS A 30 8.01 6.49 -3.93
N ALA A 31 7.12 7.09 -3.16
CA ALA A 31 7.36 8.36 -2.49
C ALA A 31 8.22 8.24 -1.22
N GLY A 32 8.40 7.03 -0.72
CA GLY A 32 9.14 6.77 0.51
C GLY A 32 8.23 6.41 1.68
N THR A 33 8.72 6.72 2.88
CA THR A 33 8.02 6.45 4.14
C THR A 33 8.12 7.66 5.06
N ILE A 34 7.03 7.99 5.74
CA ILE A 34 6.99 9.06 6.75
C ILE A 34 6.24 8.60 8.00
N SER A 35 6.86 8.83 9.17
CA SER A 35 6.19 8.81 10.46
C SER A 35 6.14 10.25 10.95
N PRO A 36 4.96 10.94 10.89
CA PRO A 36 4.85 12.36 11.13
C PRO A 36 5.38 12.75 12.51
N GLY A 37 6.18 13.81 12.59
CA GLY A 37 6.83 14.26 13.81
C GLY A 37 8.04 13.43 14.27
N LYS A 38 8.40 12.35 13.55
CA LYS A 38 9.51 11.46 13.92
C LYS A 38 10.59 11.37 12.83
N ALA A 39 10.23 10.85 11.64
CA ALA A 39 11.20 10.63 10.57
C ALA A 39 10.54 10.59 9.19
N MET A 40 11.33 10.91 8.16
CA MET A 40 10.96 10.77 6.77
C MET A 40 12.15 10.27 5.96
N LEU A 41 11.89 9.28 5.10
CA LEU A 41 12.81 8.77 4.09
C LEU A 41 12.13 8.85 2.73
N GLY A 42 12.55 9.73 1.86
CA GLY A 42 11.95 9.95 0.54
C GLY A 42 11.54 11.39 0.30
N ILE A 43 10.46 11.58 -0.46
CA ILE A 43 9.99 12.89 -0.96
C ILE A 43 8.56 13.22 -0.52
N MET A 44 8.07 12.62 0.54
CA MET A 44 6.70 12.86 1.02
C MET A 44 6.52 14.29 1.52
N PRO A 45 5.41 14.98 1.17
CA PRO A 45 5.15 16.37 1.61
C PRO A 45 4.73 16.41 3.08
N GLY A 46 5.68 16.51 4.01
CA GLY A 46 5.44 16.39 5.44
C GLY A 46 4.36 17.34 5.99
N HIS A 47 4.13 18.49 5.34
CA HIS A 47 3.14 19.47 5.78
C HIS A 47 1.68 19.02 5.68
N ILE A 48 1.37 17.98 4.87
CA ILE A 48 0.01 17.43 4.77
C ILE A 48 -0.27 16.35 5.81
N TYR A 49 0.74 15.88 6.53
CA TYR A 49 0.60 14.84 7.54
C TYR A 49 0.41 15.43 8.95
N LEU A 50 -0.53 14.87 9.68
CA LEU A 50 -0.73 15.13 11.11
C LEU A 50 -0.30 13.87 11.88
N PRO A 51 0.50 13.96 12.96
CA PRO A 51 0.78 12.82 13.82
C PRO A 51 -0.50 12.20 14.40
N GLY A 52 -0.60 10.89 14.40
CA GLY A 52 -1.78 10.18 14.90
C GLY A 52 -1.63 8.67 14.83
N ARG A 53 -2.73 7.96 14.59
CA ARG A 53 -2.80 6.50 14.79
C ARG A 53 -3.29 5.70 13.58
N VAL A 54 -3.43 6.32 12.40
CA VAL A 54 -3.81 5.63 11.17
C VAL A 54 -2.56 5.29 10.36
N GLY A 55 -2.33 4.01 10.08
CA GLY A 55 -1.32 3.55 9.12
C GLY A 55 -1.80 3.71 7.68
N ILE A 56 -0.97 4.19 6.77
CA ILE A 56 -1.28 4.25 5.35
C ILE A 56 -0.27 3.39 4.59
N VAL A 57 -0.75 2.52 3.70
CA VAL A 57 0.10 1.80 2.74
C VAL A 57 -0.47 1.93 1.33
N GLY A 58 0.38 2.28 0.36
CA GLY A 58 -0.11 2.45 -1.00
C GLY A 58 0.96 2.30 -2.07
N ARG A 59 0.52 1.90 -3.27
CA ARG A 59 1.36 1.89 -4.47
C ARG A 59 1.55 3.30 -5.03
N SER A 60 0.49 4.10 -5.01
CA SER A 60 0.50 5.49 -5.48
C SER A 60 0.84 6.46 -4.36
N GLY A 61 1.89 7.25 -4.54
CA GLY A 61 2.22 8.37 -3.65
C GLY A 61 1.11 9.42 -3.64
N THR A 62 0.62 9.81 -4.81
CA THR A 62 -0.40 10.86 -4.94
C THR A 62 -1.71 10.53 -4.20
N LEU A 63 -2.19 9.29 -4.32
CA LEU A 63 -3.38 8.85 -3.58
C LEU A 63 -3.10 8.78 -2.07
N GLY A 64 -1.89 8.41 -1.67
CA GLY A 64 -1.48 8.46 -0.26
C GLY A 64 -1.46 9.88 0.29
N TYR A 65 -1.06 10.87 -0.53
CA TYR A 65 -1.09 12.29 -0.14
C TYR A 65 -2.53 12.80 0.00
N GLU A 66 -3.41 12.42 -0.92
CA GLU A 66 -4.83 12.77 -0.87
C GLU A 66 -5.47 12.23 0.42
N ALA A 67 -5.25 10.96 0.72
CA ALA A 67 -5.73 10.33 1.94
C ALA A 67 -5.21 11.03 3.20
N ALA A 68 -3.91 11.32 3.28
CA ALA A 68 -3.31 12.02 4.41
C ALA A 68 -3.88 13.42 4.61
N ALA A 69 -4.12 14.15 3.51
CA ALA A 69 -4.73 15.48 3.54
C ALA A 69 -6.18 15.45 4.05
N GLN A 70 -6.98 14.47 3.61
CA GLN A 70 -8.35 14.27 4.09
C GLN A 70 -8.38 13.92 5.57
N LEU A 71 -7.58 12.96 6.02
CA LEU A 71 -7.46 12.60 7.43
C LEU A 71 -7.05 13.81 8.28
N LYS A 72 -6.09 14.61 7.81
CA LYS A 72 -5.68 15.85 8.49
C LYS A 72 -6.82 16.84 8.60
N ALA A 73 -7.61 17.03 7.55
CA ALA A 73 -8.75 17.95 7.55
C ALA A 73 -9.83 17.54 8.57
N LEU A 74 -9.93 16.24 8.86
CA LEU A 74 -10.83 15.68 9.88
C LEU A 74 -10.20 15.65 11.29
N GLY A 75 -8.97 16.13 11.45
CA GLY A 75 -8.25 16.05 12.72
C GLY A 75 -7.75 14.64 13.07
N ILE A 76 -7.82 13.70 12.11
CA ILE A 76 -7.30 12.34 12.24
C ILE A 76 -5.84 12.35 11.80
N GLY A 77 -4.96 11.76 12.60
CA GLY A 77 -3.54 11.73 12.31
C GLY A 77 -3.05 10.38 11.81
N VAL A 78 -1.87 10.41 11.22
CA VAL A 78 -1.19 9.26 10.63
C VAL A 78 -0.05 8.81 11.54
N SER A 79 0.03 7.50 11.84
CA SER A 79 1.16 6.90 12.56
C SER A 79 2.37 6.77 11.64
N THR A 80 2.17 6.13 10.50
CA THR A 80 3.18 5.97 9.45
C THR A 80 2.49 5.82 8.09
N SER A 81 3.03 6.47 7.07
CA SER A 81 2.62 6.29 5.68
C SER A 81 3.76 5.64 4.89
N VAL A 82 3.47 4.52 4.23
CA VAL A 82 4.45 3.71 3.50
C VAL A 82 4.08 3.63 2.02
N GLY A 83 4.96 4.14 1.18
CA GLY A 83 4.87 3.96 -0.27
C GLY A 83 5.57 2.67 -0.69
N ILE A 84 4.85 1.73 -1.28
CA ILE A 84 5.45 0.49 -1.81
C ILE A 84 5.78 0.56 -3.31
N GLY A 85 5.24 1.55 -4.01
CA GLY A 85 5.56 1.84 -5.41
C GLY A 85 4.70 1.11 -6.44
N GLY A 86 4.65 1.69 -7.65
CA GLY A 86 3.81 1.24 -8.77
C GLY A 86 4.51 0.28 -9.74
N ASP A 87 5.70 -0.20 -9.46
CA ASP A 87 6.42 -1.15 -10.30
C ASP A 87 5.88 -2.60 -10.13
N PRO A 88 6.05 -3.48 -11.14
CA PRO A 88 5.56 -4.86 -11.04
C PRO A 88 6.24 -5.68 -9.94
N ILE A 89 7.51 -5.37 -9.66
CA ILE A 89 8.30 -6.06 -8.63
C ILE A 89 8.74 -5.05 -7.58
N ASN A 90 8.07 -5.12 -6.44
CA ASN A 90 8.34 -4.28 -5.28
C ASN A 90 9.25 -4.97 -4.27
N GLY A 91 9.93 -4.19 -3.46
CA GLY A 91 10.67 -4.69 -2.30
C GLY A 91 9.74 -5.30 -1.27
N SER A 92 8.85 -4.48 -0.71
CA SER A 92 7.77 -4.90 0.19
C SER A 92 6.42 -4.91 -0.52
N SER A 93 5.54 -5.81 -0.11
CA SER A 93 4.14 -5.89 -0.54
C SER A 93 3.21 -5.19 0.44
N HIS A 94 1.93 -5.02 0.08
CA HIS A 94 0.89 -4.59 1.02
C HIS A 94 0.84 -5.49 2.25
N ARG A 95 0.87 -6.82 2.06
CA ARG A 95 0.89 -7.80 3.15
C ARG A 95 2.04 -7.57 4.13
N ASP A 96 3.26 -7.34 3.62
CA ASP A 96 4.43 -7.13 4.50
C ASP A 96 4.24 -5.89 5.38
N VAL A 97 3.67 -4.81 4.83
CA VAL A 97 3.41 -3.57 5.57
C VAL A 97 2.24 -3.75 6.55
N LEU A 98 1.18 -4.48 6.18
CA LEU A 98 0.10 -4.82 7.11
C LEU A 98 0.60 -5.60 8.33
N GLU A 99 1.53 -6.55 8.13
CA GLU A 99 2.16 -7.29 9.23
C GLU A 99 2.90 -6.35 10.20
N HIS A 100 3.59 -5.34 9.67
CA HIS A 100 4.23 -4.32 10.51
C HIS A 100 3.21 -3.47 11.26
N PHE A 101 2.15 -3.00 10.61
CA PHE A 101 1.11 -2.19 11.25
C PHE A 101 0.32 -2.96 12.32
N GLU A 102 0.05 -4.25 12.12
CA GLU A 102 -0.61 -5.08 13.13
C GLU A 102 0.20 -5.14 14.43
N ASN A 103 1.53 -5.21 14.31
CA ASN A 103 2.44 -5.27 15.45
C ASN A 103 2.87 -3.90 16.00
N ASP A 104 2.49 -2.80 15.36
CA ASP A 104 2.83 -1.46 15.79
C ASP A 104 1.83 -0.94 16.85
N PRO A 105 2.27 -0.68 18.09
CA PRO A 105 1.38 -0.17 19.15
C PRO A 105 0.88 1.26 18.91
N GLU A 106 1.47 1.98 17.96
CA GLU A 106 1.06 3.34 17.61
C GLU A 106 0.05 3.40 16.45
N THR A 107 -0.28 2.26 15.85
CA THR A 107 -1.26 2.16 14.77
C THR A 107 -2.53 1.45 15.26
N ASP A 108 -3.70 2.07 15.09
CA ASP A 108 -5.00 1.52 15.49
C ASP A 108 -5.86 1.06 14.31
N ALA A 109 -5.70 1.69 13.15
CA ALA A 109 -6.43 1.36 11.92
C ALA A 109 -5.53 1.55 10.72
N ILE A 110 -5.84 0.89 9.61
CA ILE A 110 -5.02 0.94 8.40
C ILE A 110 -5.85 1.34 7.19
N LEU A 111 -5.35 2.28 6.41
CA LEU A 111 -5.83 2.60 5.07
C LEU A 111 -4.90 1.98 4.04
N MET A 112 -5.41 1.02 3.28
CA MET A 112 -4.71 0.35 2.20
C MET A 112 -5.15 0.90 0.85
N ILE A 113 -4.22 1.44 0.08
CA ILE A 113 -4.47 2.03 -1.23
C ILE A 113 -3.86 1.15 -2.31
N GLY A 114 -4.71 0.52 -3.08
CA GLY A 114 -4.33 -0.36 -4.18
C GLY A 114 -4.77 0.15 -5.54
N GLU A 115 -4.50 -0.65 -6.55
CA GLU A 115 -4.85 -0.37 -7.93
C GLU A 115 -5.07 -1.68 -8.71
N SER A 116 -5.58 -1.59 -9.95
CA SER A 116 -5.63 -2.73 -10.85
C SER A 116 -4.24 -3.31 -11.13
N GLY A 117 -4.16 -4.60 -11.41
CA GLY A 117 -2.92 -5.32 -11.75
C GLY A 117 -2.21 -5.96 -10.55
N GLY A 118 -1.78 -7.20 -10.77
CA GLY A 118 -1.10 -8.04 -9.79
C GLY A 118 -1.99 -8.53 -8.63
N PRO A 119 -1.53 -9.52 -7.87
CA PRO A 119 -2.34 -10.17 -6.83
C PRO A 119 -2.18 -9.54 -5.42
N GLN A 120 -1.33 -8.55 -5.24
CA GLN A 120 -0.85 -8.12 -3.92
C GLN A 120 -1.95 -7.66 -2.96
N GLU A 121 -2.98 -6.96 -3.46
CA GLU A 121 -4.08 -6.47 -2.62
C GLU A 121 -4.99 -7.62 -2.17
N ALA A 122 -5.23 -8.61 -3.05
CA ALA A 122 -5.98 -9.81 -2.68
C ALA A 122 -5.23 -10.64 -1.62
N GLU A 123 -3.93 -10.83 -1.78
CA GLU A 123 -3.06 -11.48 -0.78
C GLU A 123 -3.08 -10.74 0.56
N ALA A 124 -3.05 -9.41 0.52
CA ALA A 124 -3.15 -8.56 1.71
C ALA A 124 -4.52 -8.72 2.42
N GLY A 125 -5.61 -8.79 1.66
CA GLY A 125 -6.94 -9.03 2.20
C GLY A 125 -7.07 -10.38 2.90
N LEU A 126 -6.55 -11.44 2.30
CA LEU A 126 -6.51 -12.77 2.93
C LEU A 126 -5.69 -12.75 4.22
N PHE A 127 -4.51 -12.11 4.20
CA PHE A 127 -3.70 -11.93 5.40
C PHE A 127 -4.45 -11.16 6.49
N ALA A 128 -5.14 -10.07 6.13
CA ALA A 128 -5.92 -9.28 7.08
C ALA A 128 -7.01 -10.11 7.75
N LYS A 129 -7.75 -10.92 6.96
CA LYS A 129 -8.79 -11.80 7.46
C LYS A 129 -8.29 -12.84 8.47
N GLU A 130 -7.10 -13.40 8.22
CA GLU A 130 -6.57 -14.53 8.99
C GLU A 130 -5.75 -14.10 10.20
N HIS A 131 -5.09 -12.93 10.13
CA HIS A 131 -4.03 -12.59 11.07
C HIS A 131 -4.19 -11.21 11.74
N MET A 132 -5.09 -10.34 11.26
CA MET A 132 -5.22 -9.00 11.81
C MET A 132 -6.43 -8.86 12.73
N LYS A 133 -6.25 -8.04 13.76
CA LYS A 133 -7.31 -7.57 14.65
C LYS A 133 -7.66 -6.11 14.39
N LYS A 134 -6.72 -5.36 13.86
CA LYS A 134 -6.92 -3.95 13.53
C LYS A 134 -7.75 -3.81 12.27
N PRO A 135 -8.70 -2.85 12.22
CA PRO A 135 -9.52 -2.63 11.04
C PRO A 135 -8.68 -2.16 9.84
N VAL A 136 -9.00 -2.72 8.68
CA VAL A 136 -8.42 -2.31 7.40
C VAL A 136 -9.52 -1.74 6.53
N ILE A 137 -9.29 -0.54 6.02
CA ILE A 137 -10.09 0.13 5.00
C ILE A 137 -9.27 0.12 3.72
N ALA A 138 -9.87 -0.13 2.58
CA ALA A 138 -9.17 -0.12 1.30
C ALA A 138 -9.83 0.78 0.27
N TYR A 139 -9.00 1.45 -0.52
CA TYR A 139 -9.40 2.07 -1.78
C TYR A 139 -8.64 1.39 -2.93
N ILE A 140 -9.34 1.01 -3.99
CA ILE A 140 -8.74 0.37 -5.17
C ILE A 140 -9.01 1.23 -6.41
N ALA A 141 -7.94 1.83 -6.93
CA ALA A 141 -8.00 2.63 -8.14
C ALA A 141 -8.17 1.76 -9.40
N GLY A 142 -8.87 2.29 -10.40
CA GLY A 142 -8.95 1.68 -11.72
C GLY A 142 -10.19 0.81 -11.98
N LEU A 143 -11.32 1.07 -11.32
CA LEU A 143 -12.59 0.36 -11.57
C LEU A 143 -13.03 0.43 -13.04
N SER A 144 -12.70 1.52 -13.75
CA SER A 144 -12.97 1.70 -15.18
C SER A 144 -11.80 1.34 -16.09
N ALA A 145 -10.72 0.76 -15.54
CA ALA A 145 -9.53 0.44 -16.32
C ALA A 145 -9.79 -0.71 -17.31
N PRO A 146 -9.51 -0.53 -18.62
CA PRO A 146 -9.69 -1.60 -19.61
C PRO A 146 -8.63 -2.70 -19.41
N LYS A 147 -9.04 -3.96 -19.61
CA LYS A 147 -8.15 -5.12 -19.55
C LYS A 147 -7.02 -5.01 -20.58
N GLY A 148 -5.82 -5.48 -20.21
CA GLY A 148 -4.66 -5.55 -21.09
C GLY A 148 -3.97 -4.22 -21.39
N ARG A 149 -4.42 -3.11 -20.81
CA ARG A 149 -3.75 -1.81 -20.93
C ARG A 149 -3.06 -1.41 -19.63
N ARG A 150 -1.88 -0.80 -19.77
CA ARG A 150 -1.16 -0.23 -18.63
C ARG A 150 -1.79 1.11 -18.24
N MET A 151 -2.16 1.24 -16.99
CA MET A 151 -2.86 2.41 -16.45
C MET A 151 -1.94 3.24 -15.54
N GLY A 152 -1.02 4.00 -16.15
CA GLY A 152 -0.06 4.84 -15.44
C GLY A 152 1.14 4.06 -14.90
N HIS A 153 1.00 3.35 -13.80
CA HIS A 153 2.06 2.53 -13.22
C HIS A 153 2.42 1.32 -14.08
N ALA A 154 3.69 0.95 -14.10
CA ALA A 154 4.17 -0.21 -14.87
C ALA A 154 3.55 -1.53 -14.40
N GLY A 155 3.17 -1.63 -13.13
CA GLY A 155 2.48 -2.78 -12.55
C GLY A 155 0.95 -2.75 -12.68
N ALA A 156 0.36 -1.64 -13.15
CA ALA A 156 -1.08 -1.49 -13.28
C ALA A 156 -1.58 -2.06 -14.62
N ILE A 157 -1.41 -3.36 -14.81
CA ILE A 157 -1.90 -4.12 -15.98
C ILE A 157 -2.70 -5.32 -15.48
N VAL A 158 -3.94 -5.46 -15.94
CA VAL A 158 -4.77 -6.63 -15.66
C VAL A 158 -4.39 -7.74 -16.66
N SER A 159 -3.70 -8.75 -16.19
CA SER A 159 -3.19 -9.88 -17.00
C SER A 159 -3.83 -11.22 -16.64
N ALA A 160 -4.39 -11.35 -15.45
CA ALA A 160 -4.99 -12.56 -14.93
C ALA A 160 -6.33 -12.30 -14.20
N PHE A 161 -7.02 -13.38 -13.86
CA PHE A 161 -8.21 -13.32 -13.01
C PHE A 161 -7.85 -12.83 -11.60
N GLY A 162 -8.71 -12.01 -11.00
CA GLY A 162 -8.48 -11.43 -9.67
C GLY A 162 -7.62 -10.16 -9.66
N GLU A 163 -7.13 -9.71 -10.82
CA GLU A 163 -6.26 -8.54 -10.93
C GLU A 163 -6.98 -7.24 -11.30
N SER A 164 -8.23 -7.29 -11.77
CA SER A 164 -9.00 -6.08 -12.00
C SER A 164 -9.40 -5.42 -10.68
N ALA A 165 -9.58 -4.10 -10.70
CA ALA A 165 -10.00 -3.37 -9.49
C ALA A 165 -11.34 -3.88 -8.94
N ALA A 166 -12.29 -4.23 -9.82
CA ALA A 166 -13.59 -4.76 -9.41
C ALA A 166 -13.45 -6.13 -8.71
N GLU A 167 -12.67 -7.05 -9.27
CA GLU A 167 -12.41 -8.36 -8.65
C GLU A 167 -11.71 -8.22 -7.30
N LYS A 168 -10.72 -7.31 -7.20
CA LYS A 168 -10.04 -7.02 -5.93
C LYS A 168 -10.99 -6.48 -4.87
N VAL A 169 -11.88 -5.56 -5.23
CA VAL A 169 -12.90 -5.02 -4.31
C VAL A 169 -13.78 -6.14 -3.76
N GLU A 170 -14.25 -7.06 -4.60
CA GLU A 170 -15.08 -8.18 -4.15
C GLU A 170 -14.30 -9.16 -3.25
N ILE A 171 -13.04 -9.45 -3.58
CA ILE A 171 -12.18 -10.28 -2.74
C ILE A 171 -11.96 -9.62 -1.37
N LEU A 172 -11.65 -8.32 -1.33
CA LEU A 172 -11.40 -7.57 -0.10
C LEU A 172 -12.65 -7.51 0.79
N LYS A 173 -13.84 -7.26 0.20
CA LYS A 173 -15.12 -7.33 0.94
C LYS A 173 -15.34 -8.72 1.55
N GLY A 174 -15.06 -9.80 0.80
CA GLY A 174 -15.13 -11.18 1.28
C GLY A 174 -14.12 -11.49 2.41
N CYS A 175 -13.09 -10.66 2.54
CA CYS A 175 -12.11 -10.71 3.63
C CYS A 175 -12.48 -9.84 4.84
N GLY A 176 -13.59 -9.11 4.80
CA GLY A 176 -14.02 -8.20 5.87
C GLY A 176 -13.35 -6.84 5.85
N VAL A 177 -12.68 -6.48 4.75
CA VAL A 177 -12.07 -5.16 4.53
C VAL A 177 -13.16 -4.19 4.09
N ALA A 178 -13.26 -3.04 4.76
CA ALA A 178 -14.14 -1.95 4.35
C ALA A 178 -13.60 -1.27 3.08
N ILE A 179 -14.49 -0.85 2.17
CA ILE A 179 -14.09 -0.24 0.90
C ILE A 179 -14.52 1.21 0.84
N ALA A 180 -13.56 2.11 0.65
CA ALA A 180 -13.82 3.48 0.27
C ALA A 180 -14.24 3.50 -1.23
N PRO A 181 -15.41 4.03 -1.56
CA PRO A 181 -15.94 3.92 -2.94
C PRO A 181 -15.26 4.87 -3.91
N THR A 182 -14.78 6.00 -3.43
CA THR A 182 -14.09 7.03 -4.23
C THR A 182 -12.82 7.53 -3.56
N PRO A 183 -11.90 8.15 -4.31
CA PRO A 183 -10.70 8.73 -3.70
C PRO A 183 -11.01 9.85 -2.70
N SER A 184 -12.14 10.53 -2.84
CA SER A 184 -12.56 11.62 -1.94
C SER A 184 -13.18 11.16 -0.61
N GLU A 185 -13.31 9.86 -0.43
CA GLU A 185 -13.91 9.22 0.77
C GLU A 185 -12.92 8.31 1.49
N MET A 186 -11.63 8.54 1.31
CA MET A 186 -10.57 7.78 1.98
C MET A 186 -10.29 8.26 3.41
N GLY A 187 -10.69 9.49 3.74
CA GLY A 187 -10.52 10.11 5.04
C GLY A 187 -11.63 9.84 6.05
#